data_1b451b077450dfdb17529f369bf75e17
#
_entry.id   1b451b077450dfdb17529f369bf75e17
#
_cell.length_a   1.000
_cell.length_b   1.000
_cell.length_c   1.000
_cell.angle_alpha   90.00
_cell.angle_beta   90.00
_cell.angle_gamma   90.00
#
_symmetry.space_group_name_H-M   'P 1'
#
loop_
_entity.id
_entity.type
_entity.pdbx_description
1 polymer ?
#
loop_
_entity_poly.entity_id
_entity_poly.type
_entity_poly.pdbx_seq_one_letter_code
_entity_poly.pdbx_strand_id
1 'polypeptide(L)'
;MSPALFNNTKFLMFDRISKITLNVRKNHAIEHATVSVLLAEGKKKSAVLGFAIPTGFIISSKSNKNEILSAARSGLKLIQSGDEEVSISQFCGTNIVVAAFISGVSTLLISRILGKKSKNILNMANGFILSSLFSKPIGRLVQKYVTTNSNVKNIKISKGRSIKLGSFYIHYVSTSYPNLSSD
;
A
#
# COMPACT_ATOMS: atom_id res chain seq x y z
N MET A 1 -30.17 0.07 29.25
CA MET A 1 -29.28 0.81 28.34
C MET A 1 -30.09 1.25 27.12
N SER A 2 -30.22 2.56 26.86
CA SER A 2 -31.10 3.06 25.80
C SER A 2 -30.61 2.69 24.40
N PRO A 3 -31.48 2.23 23.46
CA PRO A 3 -31.14 1.90 22.08
C PRO A 3 -30.42 3.04 21.32
N ALA A 4 -30.72 4.30 21.68
CA ALA A 4 -30.10 5.48 21.10
C ALA A 4 -28.60 5.62 21.39
N LEU A 5 -28.15 5.25 22.59
CA LEU A 5 -26.73 5.26 22.97
C LEU A 5 -25.94 4.20 22.21
N PHE A 6 -26.52 3.02 21.97
CA PHE A 6 -25.88 1.94 21.24
C PHE A 6 -25.69 2.26 19.74
N ASN A 7 -26.67 2.94 19.13
CA ASN A 7 -26.57 3.39 17.74
C ASN A 7 -25.52 4.50 17.56
N ASN A 8 -25.43 5.44 18.50
CA ASN A 8 -24.46 6.53 18.43
C ASN A 8 -23.02 6.02 18.57
N THR A 9 -22.78 5.06 19.46
CA THR A 9 -21.45 4.45 19.64
C THR A 9 -21.00 3.66 18.41
N LYS A 10 -21.90 2.91 17.77
CA LYS A 10 -21.61 2.21 16.51
C LYS A 10 -21.28 3.17 15.39
N PHE A 11 -22.03 4.24 15.25
CA PHE A 11 -21.80 5.26 14.23
C PHE A 11 -20.43 5.94 14.40
N LEU A 12 -20.08 6.35 15.62
CA LEU A 12 -18.78 6.95 15.93
C LEU A 12 -17.61 6.00 15.68
N MET A 13 -17.79 4.72 15.99
CA MET A 13 -16.76 3.69 15.73
C MET A 13 -16.57 3.48 14.22
N PHE A 14 -17.63 3.44 13.45
CA PHE A 14 -17.58 3.28 11.99
C PHE A 14 -16.90 4.48 11.31
N ASP A 15 -17.20 5.69 11.76
CA ASP A 15 -16.57 6.92 11.28
C ASP A 15 -15.06 6.94 11.58
N ARG A 16 -14.65 6.52 12.78
CA ARG A 16 -13.24 6.39 13.14
C ARG A 16 -12.50 5.38 12.26
N ILE A 17 -13.07 4.20 12.05
CA ILE A 17 -12.47 3.15 11.20
C ILE A 17 -12.33 3.65 9.76
N SER A 18 -13.37 4.30 9.23
CA SER A 18 -13.36 4.88 7.89
C SER A 18 -12.24 5.91 7.71
N LYS A 19 -12.09 6.84 8.68
CA LYS A 19 -11.01 7.83 8.66
C LYS A 19 -9.62 7.20 8.73
N ILE A 20 -9.43 6.22 9.61
CA ILE A 20 -8.16 5.48 9.72
C ILE A 20 -7.82 4.80 8.39
N THR A 21 -8.76 4.08 7.80
CA THR A 21 -8.58 3.38 6.53
C THR A 21 -8.28 4.36 5.39
N LEU A 22 -8.97 5.48 5.33
CA LEU A 22 -8.73 6.52 4.33
C LEU A 22 -7.32 7.10 4.46
N ASN A 23 -6.86 7.38 5.68
CA ASN A 23 -5.51 7.89 5.93
C ASN A 23 -4.43 6.88 5.53
N VAL A 24 -4.61 5.59 5.86
CA VAL A 24 -3.69 4.53 5.41
C VAL A 24 -3.63 4.48 3.89
N ARG A 25 -4.75 4.52 3.19
CA ARG A 25 -4.80 4.49 1.72
C ARG A 25 -4.10 5.69 1.08
N LYS A 26 -4.26 6.89 1.65
CA LYS A 26 -3.56 8.11 1.20
C LYS A 26 -2.07 8.04 1.45
N ASN A 27 -1.66 7.59 2.64
CA ASN A 27 -0.26 7.40 2.97
C ASN A 27 0.40 6.30 2.12
N HIS A 28 -0.34 5.26 1.74
CA HIS A 28 0.12 4.21 0.84
C HIS A 28 0.39 4.76 -0.58
N ALA A 29 -0.48 5.64 -1.08
CA ALA A 29 -0.24 6.33 -2.34
C ALA A 29 1.06 7.18 -2.31
N ILE A 30 1.28 7.92 -1.21
CA ILE A 30 2.48 8.76 -1.03
C ILE A 30 3.74 7.88 -0.86
N GLU A 31 3.63 6.78 -0.14
CA GLU A 31 4.71 5.80 0.03
C GLU A 31 5.16 5.24 -1.33
N HIS A 32 4.22 4.79 -2.18
CA HIS A 32 4.52 4.33 -3.53
C HIS A 32 5.21 5.41 -4.38
N ALA A 33 4.70 6.63 -4.37
CA ALA A 33 5.30 7.74 -5.10
C ALA A 33 6.72 8.04 -4.58
N THR A 34 6.94 7.96 -3.26
CA THR A 34 8.27 8.12 -2.65
C THR A 34 9.24 7.05 -3.16
N VAL A 35 8.82 5.79 -3.17
CA VAL A 35 9.62 4.68 -3.68
C VAL A 35 9.90 4.85 -5.18
N SER A 36 8.92 5.27 -5.96
CA SER A 36 9.07 5.52 -7.40
C SER A 36 10.11 6.59 -7.69
N VAL A 37 10.10 7.70 -6.94
CA VAL A 37 11.12 8.77 -7.05
C VAL A 37 12.51 8.25 -6.68
N LEU A 38 12.65 7.52 -5.57
CA LEU A 38 13.92 6.93 -5.14
C LEU A 38 14.51 5.99 -6.20
N LEU A 39 13.67 5.19 -6.86
CA LEU A 39 14.09 4.28 -7.91
C LEU A 39 14.49 5.02 -9.20
N ALA A 40 13.78 6.09 -9.55
CA ALA A 40 14.07 6.92 -10.74
C ALA A 40 15.40 7.68 -10.59
N GLU A 41 15.74 8.13 -9.38
CA GLU A 41 17.02 8.82 -9.10
C GLU A 41 18.26 7.90 -9.18
N GLY A 42 18.13 6.67 -9.66
CA GLY A 42 19.25 5.75 -9.84
C GLY A 42 19.79 5.12 -8.56
N LYS A 43 19.14 5.33 -7.42
CA LYS A 43 19.50 4.73 -6.12
C LYS A 43 19.11 3.25 -6.03
N LYS A 44 19.14 2.57 -7.17
CA LYS A 44 18.72 1.19 -7.41
C LYS A 44 19.51 0.10 -6.67
N LYS A 45 20.58 0.44 -5.95
CA LYS A 45 21.49 -0.57 -5.38
C LYS A 45 21.01 -1.22 -4.09
N SER A 46 19.83 -0.89 -3.60
CA SER A 46 19.29 -1.51 -2.39
C SER A 46 17.79 -1.74 -2.48
N ALA A 47 17.34 -2.85 -1.91
CA ALA A 47 15.92 -3.10 -1.71
C ALA A 47 15.29 -1.94 -0.92
N VAL A 48 14.17 -1.43 -1.42
CA VAL A 48 13.35 -0.43 -0.73
C VAL A 48 12.04 -1.12 -0.36
N LEU A 49 11.74 -1.16 0.92
CA LEU A 49 10.49 -1.70 1.44
C LEU A 49 9.70 -0.58 2.11
N GLY A 50 8.41 -0.50 1.81
CA GLY A 50 7.53 0.50 2.37
C GLY A 50 6.33 -0.11 3.08
N PHE A 51 5.80 0.61 4.06
CA PHE A 51 4.59 0.24 4.80
C PHE A 51 3.83 1.48 5.27
N ALA A 52 2.58 1.61 4.86
CA ALA A 52 1.73 2.73 5.24
C ALA A 52 1.00 2.50 6.56
N ILE A 53 0.91 3.56 7.37
CA ILE A 53 0.17 3.60 8.63
C ILE A 53 -0.71 4.85 8.68
N PRO A 54 -1.67 4.98 9.61
CA PRO A 54 -2.60 6.12 9.63
C PRO A 54 -1.95 7.50 9.75
N THR A 55 -0.77 7.57 10.38
CA THR A 55 -0.05 8.82 10.67
C THR A 55 1.09 9.13 9.71
N GLY A 56 1.28 8.27 8.68
CA GLY A 56 2.38 8.40 7.74
C GLY A 56 2.77 7.07 7.10
N PHE A 57 4.06 6.87 6.86
CA PHE A 57 4.58 5.62 6.31
C PHE A 57 6.01 5.35 6.76
N ILE A 58 6.41 4.11 6.67
CA ILE A 58 7.73 3.62 7.03
C ILE A 58 8.43 3.18 5.73
N ILE A 59 9.71 3.54 5.56
CA ILE A 59 10.56 3.05 4.47
C ILE A 59 11.83 2.47 5.07
N SER A 60 12.15 1.25 4.65
CA SER A 60 13.45 0.63 4.91
C SER A 60 14.31 0.72 3.64
N SER A 61 15.48 1.34 3.74
CA SER A 61 16.40 1.53 2.60
C SER A 61 17.83 1.81 3.08
N LYS A 62 18.78 1.86 2.14
CA LYS A 62 20.15 2.35 2.41
C LYS A 62 20.29 3.88 2.25
N SER A 63 19.26 4.56 1.76
CA SER A 63 19.23 6.02 1.61
C SER A 63 19.27 6.71 2.96
N ASN A 64 19.79 7.92 3.01
CA ASN A 64 19.78 8.73 4.22
C ASN A 64 18.42 9.43 4.42
N LYS A 65 18.22 10.02 5.61
CA LYS A 65 16.96 10.69 5.99
C LYS A 65 16.56 11.82 5.03
N ASN A 66 17.54 12.62 4.58
CA ASN A 66 17.24 13.78 3.74
C ASN A 66 16.81 13.34 2.33
N GLU A 67 17.41 12.29 1.81
CA GLU A 67 17.02 11.68 0.53
C GLU A 67 15.58 11.16 0.59
N ILE A 68 15.22 10.43 1.66
CA ILE A 68 13.84 9.94 1.84
C ILE A 68 12.85 11.09 1.94
N LEU A 69 13.15 12.14 2.73
CA LEU A 69 12.25 13.29 2.86
C LEU A 69 12.13 14.08 1.56
N SER A 70 13.22 14.22 0.80
CA SER A 70 13.20 14.84 -0.53
C SER A 70 12.31 14.04 -1.48
N ALA A 71 12.55 12.74 -1.58
CA ALA A 71 11.73 11.84 -2.42
C ALA A 71 10.26 11.84 -2.02
N ALA A 72 9.96 11.87 -0.72
CA ALA A 72 8.60 11.94 -0.21
C ALA A 72 7.88 13.24 -0.63
N ARG A 73 8.56 14.37 -0.54
CA ARG A 73 8.01 15.66 -1.00
C ARG A 73 7.82 15.70 -2.50
N SER A 74 8.80 15.19 -3.27
CA SER A 74 8.70 15.11 -4.72
C SER A 74 7.59 14.18 -5.17
N GLY A 75 7.48 12.98 -4.58
CA GLY A 75 6.41 12.04 -4.87
C GLY A 75 5.02 12.59 -4.52
N LEU A 76 4.88 13.25 -3.37
CA LEU A 76 3.64 13.93 -3.00
C LEU A 76 3.26 15.02 -4.01
N LYS A 77 4.24 15.83 -4.46
CA LYS A 77 4.02 16.87 -5.45
C LYS A 77 3.57 16.30 -6.79
N LEU A 78 4.14 15.19 -7.24
CA LEU A 78 3.71 14.50 -8.48
C LEU A 78 2.24 14.09 -8.40
N ILE A 79 1.80 13.45 -7.32
CA ILE A 79 0.39 13.10 -7.15
C ILE A 79 -0.49 14.37 -7.13
N GLN A 80 -0.07 15.41 -6.41
CA GLN A 80 -0.80 16.68 -6.31
C GLN A 80 -0.90 17.43 -7.64
N SER A 81 0.05 17.23 -8.56
CA SER A 81 0.01 17.77 -9.92
C SER A 81 -0.79 16.94 -10.91
N GLY A 82 -1.36 15.82 -10.48
CA GLY A 82 -2.25 14.97 -11.29
C GLY A 82 -1.61 13.68 -11.81
N ASP A 83 -0.33 13.42 -11.54
CA ASP A 83 0.30 12.15 -11.87
C ASP A 83 -0.08 11.07 -10.83
N GLU A 84 -1.27 10.51 -11.00
CA GLU A 84 -1.78 9.45 -10.12
C GLU A 84 -1.06 8.10 -10.31
N GLU A 85 -0.41 7.88 -11.46
CA GLU A 85 0.27 6.62 -11.78
C GLU A 85 1.44 6.34 -10.84
N VAL A 86 2.11 7.37 -10.33
CA VAL A 86 3.19 7.22 -9.32
C VAL A 86 2.69 6.63 -8.00
N SER A 87 1.38 6.65 -7.74
CA SER A 87 0.74 6.06 -6.56
C SER A 87 0.51 4.56 -6.68
N ILE A 88 0.84 3.96 -7.83
CA ILE A 88 0.67 2.53 -8.11
C ILE A 88 2.05 1.91 -8.33
N SER A 89 2.38 0.87 -7.58
CA SER A 89 3.70 0.23 -7.63
C SER A 89 3.62 -1.22 -8.08
N GLN A 90 4.51 -1.62 -8.99
CA GLN A 90 4.67 -3.03 -9.38
C GLN A 90 5.28 -3.87 -8.25
N PHE A 91 5.98 -3.23 -7.31
CA PHE A 91 6.68 -3.87 -6.20
C PHE A 91 5.87 -3.85 -4.89
N CYS A 92 4.60 -3.46 -4.94
CA CYS A 92 3.73 -3.43 -3.76
C CYS A 92 3.43 -4.84 -3.24
N GLY A 93 3.45 -5.00 -1.91
CA GLY A 93 3.02 -6.23 -1.24
C GLY A 93 1.58 -6.66 -1.58
N THR A 94 0.72 -5.73 -1.97
CA THR A 94 -0.63 -6.03 -2.47
C THR A 94 -0.60 -6.99 -3.65
N ASN A 95 0.39 -6.89 -4.56
CA ASN A 95 0.52 -7.80 -5.69
C ASN A 95 0.82 -9.23 -5.24
N ILE A 96 1.58 -9.41 -4.16
CA ILE A 96 1.88 -10.72 -3.56
C ILE A 96 0.60 -11.34 -2.99
N VAL A 97 -0.19 -10.55 -2.26
CA VAL A 97 -1.47 -11.00 -1.68
C VAL A 97 -2.45 -11.39 -2.80
N VAL A 98 -2.56 -10.58 -3.84
CA VAL A 98 -3.39 -10.88 -5.02
C VAL A 98 -2.92 -12.16 -5.72
N ALA A 99 -1.61 -12.33 -5.91
CA ALA A 99 -1.06 -13.54 -6.51
C ALA A 99 -1.39 -14.80 -5.69
N ALA A 100 -1.22 -14.72 -4.37
CA ALA A 100 -1.55 -15.84 -3.46
C ALA A 100 -3.05 -16.17 -3.51
N PHE A 101 -3.92 -15.16 -3.52
CA PHE A 101 -5.36 -15.34 -3.63
C PHE A 101 -5.76 -16.01 -4.95
N ILE A 102 -5.27 -15.51 -6.09
CA ILE A 102 -5.54 -16.09 -7.41
C ILE A 102 -5.04 -17.53 -7.46
N SER A 103 -3.82 -17.80 -6.98
CA SER A 103 -3.25 -19.16 -6.95
C SER A 103 -4.11 -20.11 -6.13
N GLY A 104 -4.52 -19.71 -4.93
CA GLY A 104 -5.37 -20.52 -4.06
C GLY A 104 -6.74 -20.83 -4.67
N VAL A 105 -7.44 -19.79 -5.15
CA VAL A 105 -8.77 -19.95 -5.78
C VAL A 105 -8.68 -20.81 -7.05
N SER A 106 -7.70 -20.54 -7.91
CA SER A 106 -7.50 -21.33 -9.14
C SER A 106 -7.22 -22.80 -8.83
N THR A 107 -6.36 -23.08 -7.85
CA THR A 107 -6.05 -24.44 -7.43
C THR A 107 -7.31 -25.18 -6.93
N LEU A 108 -8.15 -24.51 -6.12
CA LEU A 108 -9.41 -25.08 -5.64
C LEU A 108 -10.39 -25.36 -6.76
N LEU A 109 -10.54 -24.42 -7.71
CA LEU A 109 -11.45 -24.59 -8.85
C LEU A 109 -11.00 -25.74 -9.76
N ILE A 110 -9.72 -25.77 -10.12
CA ILE A 110 -9.14 -26.84 -10.95
C ILE A 110 -9.32 -28.21 -10.27
N SER A 111 -9.06 -28.28 -8.97
CA SER A 111 -9.23 -29.53 -8.20
C SER A 111 -10.69 -30.01 -8.18
N ARG A 112 -11.66 -29.09 -8.15
CA ARG A 112 -13.09 -29.44 -8.24
C ARG A 112 -13.49 -29.93 -9.64
N ILE A 113 -13.00 -29.29 -10.70
CA ILE A 113 -13.33 -29.64 -12.09
C ILE A 113 -12.71 -30.98 -12.47
N LEU A 114 -11.46 -31.22 -12.14
CA LEU A 114 -10.72 -32.43 -12.50
C LEU A 114 -10.99 -33.63 -11.58
N GLY A 115 -11.67 -33.39 -10.46
CA GLY A 115 -12.07 -34.43 -9.49
C GLY A 115 -10.90 -35.06 -8.74
N LYS A 116 -11.20 -36.14 -7.98
CA LYS A 116 -10.23 -36.83 -7.09
C LYS A 116 -9.06 -37.51 -7.82
N LYS A 117 -9.10 -37.67 -9.14
CA LYS A 117 -7.99 -38.24 -9.94
C LYS A 117 -6.86 -37.27 -10.23
N SER A 118 -7.05 -35.99 -10.00
CA SER A 118 -6.03 -34.97 -10.27
C SER A 118 -4.97 -34.97 -9.18
N LYS A 119 -3.69 -34.97 -9.60
CA LYS A 119 -2.55 -34.82 -8.67
C LYS A 119 -2.53 -33.40 -8.12
N ASN A 120 -2.65 -33.20 -6.82
CA ASN A 120 -2.68 -31.89 -6.17
C ASN A 120 -1.51 -30.97 -6.59
N ILE A 121 -0.34 -31.54 -6.83
CA ILE A 121 0.86 -30.77 -7.27
C ILE A 121 0.67 -30.12 -8.65
N LEU A 122 0.04 -30.82 -9.61
CA LEU A 122 -0.26 -30.25 -10.93
C LEU A 122 -1.28 -29.12 -10.86
N ASN A 123 -2.26 -29.24 -9.99
CA ASN A 123 -3.27 -28.20 -9.77
C ASN A 123 -2.65 -26.96 -9.14
N MET A 124 -1.72 -27.14 -8.18
CA MET A 124 -0.96 -26.05 -7.59
C MET A 124 -0.08 -25.34 -8.63
N ALA A 125 0.61 -26.09 -9.50
CA ALA A 125 1.42 -25.54 -10.59
C ALA A 125 0.56 -24.72 -11.56
N ASN A 126 -0.59 -25.22 -11.97
CA ASN A 126 -1.53 -24.48 -12.82
C ASN A 126 -2.06 -23.22 -12.14
N GLY A 127 -2.39 -23.29 -10.85
CA GLY A 127 -2.79 -22.13 -10.06
C GLY A 127 -1.69 -21.06 -9.98
N PHE A 128 -0.45 -21.47 -9.85
CA PHE A 128 0.71 -20.58 -9.87
C PHE A 128 0.92 -19.91 -11.24
N ILE A 129 0.77 -20.66 -12.34
CA ILE A 129 0.86 -20.11 -13.70
C ILE A 129 -0.22 -19.05 -13.91
N LEU A 130 -1.47 -19.34 -13.55
CA LEU A 130 -2.57 -18.38 -13.64
C LEU A 130 -2.32 -17.13 -12.78
N SER A 131 -1.82 -17.31 -11.57
CA SER A 131 -1.48 -16.17 -10.70
C SER A 131 -0.37 -15.30 -11.31
N SER A 132 0.62 -15.90 -11.96
CA SER A 132 1.73 -15.16 -12.61
C SER A 132 1.24 -14.28 -13.76
N LEU A 133 0.22 -14.72 -14.50
CA LEU A 133 -0.37 -13.97 -15.61
C LEU A 133 -1.28 -12.83 -15.13
N PHE A 134 -2.10 -13.08 -14.11
CA PHE A 134 -3.18 -12.17 -13.72
C PHE A 134 -2.88 -11.31 -12.49
N SER A 135 -1.88 -11.65 -11.68
CA SER A 135 -1.61 -10.90 -10.44
C SER A 135 -1.22 -9.44 -10.68
N LYS A 136 -0.45 -9.14 -11.72
CA LYS A 136 -0.04 -7.75 -12.01
C LYS A 136 -1.23 -6.86 -12.43
N PRO A 137 -2.04 -7.22 -13.46
CA PRO A 137 -3.17 -6.38 -13.85
C PRO A 137 -4.23 -6.28 -12.74
N ILE A 138 -4.55 -7.38 -12.07
CA ILE A 138 -5.52 -7.38 -10.96
C ILE A 138 -4.94 -6.63 -9.75
N GLY A 139 -3.68 -6.82 -9.42
CA GLY A 139 -3.00 -6.10 -8.35
C GLY A 139 -3.00 -4.59 -8.58
N ARG A 140 -2.81 -4.12 -9.83
CA ARG A 140 -2.92 -2.71 -10.20
C ARG A 140 -4.33 -2.16 -9.96
N LEU A 141 -5.37 -2.90 -10.33
CA LEU A 141 -6.77 -2.52 -10.06
C LEU A 141 -7.05 -2.47 -8.56
N VAL A 142 -6.61 -3.47 -7.80
CA VAL A 142 -6.75 -3.50 -6.33
C VAL A 142 -6.01 -2.33 -5.69
N GLN A 143 -4.81 -2.00 -6.16
CA GLN A 143 -4.11 -0.80 -5.68
C GLN A 143 -4.95 0.44 -5.97
N LYS A 144 -5.32 0.69 -7.22
CA LYS A 144 -6.04 1.89 -7.64
C LYS A 144 -7.35 2.11 -6.89
N TYR A 145 -8.15 1.07 -6.70
CA TYR A 145 -9.50 1.22 -6.16
C TYR A 145 -9.64 0.87 -4.68
N VAL A 146 -8.76 0.01 -4.14
CA VAL A 146 -8.92 -0.52 -2.78
C VAL A 146 -7.84 -0.04 -1.83
N THR A 147 -6.55 -0.17 -2.20
CA THR A 147 -5.47 0.01 -1.22
C THR A 147 -4.76 1.36 -1.29
N THR A 148 -4.90 2.14 -2.37
CA THR A 148 -4.39 3.52 -2.46
C THR A 148 -5.51 4.54 -2.65
N ASN A 149 -5.19 5.80 -2.38
CA ASN A 149 -6.07 6.94 -2.66
C ASN A 149 -5.21 8.16 -3.02
N SER A 150 -5.27 8.59 -4.27
CA SER A 150 -4.49 9.71 -4.81
C SER A 150 -5.05 11.09 -4.46
N ASN A 151 -6.21 11.17 -3.79
CA ASN A 151 -6.73 12.46 -3.30
C ASN A 151 -5.95 12.94 -2.06
N VAL A 152 -4.75 13.49 -2.33
CA VAL A 152 -3.78 13.95 -1.32
C VAL A 152 -3.57 15.47 -1.35
N LYS A 153 -4.45 16.22 -2.00
CA LYS A 153 -4.30 17.69 -2.26
C LYS A 153 -3.91 18.50 -1.02
N ASN A 154 -4.47 18.17 0.13
CA ASN A 154 -4.26 18.91 1.37
C ASN A 154 -3.24 18.27 2.31
N ILE A 155 -2.54 17.21 1.89
CA ILE A 155 -1.54 16.53 2.73
C ILE A 155 -0.20 17.23 2.61
N LYS A 156 0.54 17.27 3.71
CA LYS A 156 1.93 17.76 3.78
C LYS A 156 2.82 16.73 4.46
N ILE A 157 4.06 16.62 4.00
CA ILE A 157 5.10 15.87 4.71
C ILE A 157 5.57 16.72 5.89
N SER A 158 5.36 16.24 7.11
CA SER A 158 5.68 16.99 8.34
C SER A 158 7.12 16.77 8.79
N LYS A 159 7.41 15.58 9.29
CA LYS A 159 8.70 15.25 9.91
C LYS A 159 9.14 13.84 9.49
N GLY A 160 10.45 13.59 9.56
CA GLY A 160 11.00 12.25 9.41
C GLY A 160 11.86 11.90 10.61
N ARG A 161 11.81 10.65 11.03
CA ARG A 161 12.72 10.03 12.01
C ARG A 161 13.40 8.87 11.32
N SER A 162 14.66 8.60 11.71
CA SER A 162 15.44 7.51 11.11
C SER A 162 16.22 6.79 12.18
N ILE A 163 16.21 5.48 12.12
CA ILE A 163 16.97 4.60 12.98
C ILE A 163 17.86 3.75 12.06
N LYS A 164 19.15 3.67 12.39
CA LYS A 164 20.10 2.81 11.66
C LYS A 164 20.00 1.38 12.19
N LEU A 165 19.85 0.43 11.29
CA LEU A 165 19.81 -1.00 11.61
C LEU A 165 20.78 -1.74 10.68
N GLY A 166 22.00 -1.97 11.17
CA GLY A 166 23.08 -2.53 10.36
C GLY A 166 23.42 -1.65 9.15
N SER A 167 23.29 -2.20 7.94
CA SER A 167 23.53 -1.49 6.66
C SER A 167 22.28 -0.76 6.11
N PHE A 168 21.15 -0.87 6.77
CA PHE A 168 19.89 -0.22 6.39
C PHE A 168 19.49 0.84 7.40
N TYR A 169 18.61 1.72 6.95
CA TYR A 169 17.89 2.67 7.80
C TYR A 169 16.40 2.36 7.73
N ILE A 170 15.73 2.48 8.87
CA ILE A 170 14.28 2.51 8.96
C ILE A 170 13.87 3.96 9.14
N HIS A 171 13.12 4.48 8.18
CA HIS A 171 12.65 5.86 8.16
C HIS A 171 11.15 5.88 8.43
N TYR A 172 10.73 6.62 9.42
CA TYR A 172 9.33 7.00 9.59
C TYR A 172 9.13 8.40 9.03
N VAL A 173 8.21 8.55 8.10
CA VAL A 173 7.80 9.82 7.50
C VAL A 173 6.37 10.10 7.94
N SER A 174 6.19 11.19 8.72
CA SER A 174 4.85 11.60 9.16
C SER A 174 4.20 12.53 8.14
N THR A 175 2.90 12.32 7.94
CA THR A 175 2.03 13.17 7.15
C THR A 175 1.12 13.99 8.06
N SER A 176 0.84 15.23 7.67
CA SER A 176 -0.18 16.04 8.33
C SER A 176 -1.31 16.33 7.37
N TYR A 177 -2.51 16.27 7.92
CA TYR A 177 -3.74 16.62 7.24
C TYR A 177 -4.13 18.00 7.78
N PRO A 178 -3.90 19.14 7.03
CA PRO A 178 -4.37 20.42 7.51
C PRO A 178 -5.89 20.38 7.64
N ASN A 179 -6.32 20.49 8.88
CA ASN A 179 -7.68 20.70 9.35
C ASN A 179 -8.80 19.90 8.66
N LEU A 180 -9.08 18.71 9.22
CA LEU A 180 -10.45 18.45 9.61
C LEU A 180 -10.65 19.19 10.94
N SER A 181 -10.67 20.54 10.91
CA SER A 181 -11.23 21.32 11.99
C SER A 181 -12.70 20.91 12.06
N SER A 182 -13.05 20.38 13.20
CA SER A 182 -14.39 20.38 13.75
C SER A 182 -15.30 21.47 13.13
N ASP A 183 -16.19 21.09 12.27
CA ASP A 183 -17.51 21.68 12.09
C ASP A 183 -18.54 20.63 12.51
#